data_7e5d64ae23e32a4cf7a4798855f1b80e
#
_entry.id   7e5d64ae23e32a4cf7a4798855f1b80e
#
_cell.length_a   1.000
_cell.length_b   1.000
_cell.length_c   1.000
_cell.angle_alpha   90.00
_cell.angle_beta   90.00
_cell.angle_gamma   90.00
#
_symmetry.space_group_name_H-M   'P 1'
#
loop_
_entity.id
_entity.type
_entity.pdbx_description
1 polymer ?
#
loop_
_entity_poly.entity_id
_entity_poly.type
_entity_poly.pdbx_seq_one_letter_code
_entity_poly.pdbx_strand_id
1 'polypeptide(L)'
;MKWVVFASLLLGLAGKASAQSLKEVFAKDFLMGVSLSGRNVRIDAERDLIRKQFNSVTCENAMKPASLHPAQGVWHWDEADRIADFCRQNGIKMRGHCLVWHNQFSDWMFTDDAGNPVSKEAFYARLREHIHAVVSRYKDVVYAWDVVNEAMSDWGENPYRESRLYKLCGDEFIAKAFLFAREADPKALLFYNDYNETNPRKARNIYEMVLRMRANGVPIDGIGMQGHYNIFGPSAEELEAALRLYAPLVEHIHVTELDVRAGQEMGGQLHFNKEGMEMTDTLQALHAQQYERLFGIFRRYRDKIDCVTFWNLHDGCSWLGEKNHPLLFDKSLRPKPAFYRVAGLR
;
A
#
# COMPACT_ATOMS: atom_id res chain seq x y z
N MET A 1 11.59 -10.43 75.46
CA MET A 1 12.11 -9.95 74.22
C MET A 1 11.13 -10.33 73.06
N LYS A 2 10.35 -9.37 72.59
CA LYS A 2 9.39 -9.59 71.53
C LYS A 2 10.02 -9.09 70.20
N TRP A 3 10.18 -9.96 69.23
CA TRP A 3 10.62 -9.60 67.88
C TRP A 3 9.41 -9.19 67.06
N VAL A 4 9.43 -7.95 66.60
CA VAL A 4 8.43 -7.41 65.62
C VAL A 4 9.04 -7.60 64.25
N VAL A 5 8.41 -8.44 63.43
CA VAL A 5 8.75 -8.63 62.03
C VAL A 5 7.99 -7.59 61.22
N PHE A 6 8.70 -6.62 60.64
CA PHE A 6 8.14 -5.71 59.65
C PHE A 6 8.09 -6.41 58.30
N ALA A 7 6.88 -6.75 57.83
CA ALA A 7 6.66 -7.18 56.46
C ALA A 7 6.48 -5.90 55.57
N SER A 8 7.50 -5.60 54.79
CA SER A 8 7.43 -4.54 53.79
C SER A 8 6.66 -5.04 52.58
N LEU A 9 5.40 -4.56 52.42
CA LEU A 9 4.60 -4.74 51.22
C LEU A 9 5.18 -3.87 50.12
N LEU A 10 5.94 -4.44 49.20
CA LEU A 10 6.31 -3.85 47.92
C LEU A 10 5.08 -3.93 47.02
N LEU A 11 4.24 -2.90 46.99
CA LEU A 11 3.24 -2.65 45.96
C LEU A 11 3.99 -2.32 44.67
N GLY A 12 4.17 -3.32 43.83
CA GLY A 12 4.61 -3.14 42.46
C GLY A 12 3.54 -2.34 41.69
N LEU A 13 3.77 -1.05 41.53
CA LEU A 13 3.10 -0.24 40.51
C LEU A 13 3.51 -0.75 39.13
N ALA A 14 2.81 -1.81 38.65
CA ALA A 14 2.79 -2.14 37.26
C ALA A 14 1.98 -1.01 36.55
N GLY A 15 2.65 0.10 36.29
CA GLY A 15 2.14 1.10 35.35
C GLY A 15 1.84 0.36 34.05
N LYS A 16 0.55 0.28 33.68
CA LYS A 16 0.15 -0.03 32.31
C LYS A 16 0.76 1.05 31.43
N ALA A 17 1.96 0.82 30.92
CA ALA A 17 2.48 1.61 29.84
C ALA A 17 1.44 1.48 28.71
N SER A 18 0.67 2.52 28.47
CA SER A 18 -0.18 2.61 27.30
C SER A 18 0.71 2.31 26.10
N ALA A 19 0.45 1.21 25.41
CA ALA A 19 1.25 0.86 24.23
C ALA A 19 1.22 2.08 23.29
N GLN A 20 2.41 2.63 23.02
CA GLN A 20 2.54 3.76 22.10
C GLN A 20 1.89 3.40 20.78
N SER A 21 1.27 4.37 20.12
CA SER A 21 0.68 4.13 18.81
C SER A 21 1.79 3.96 17.75
N LEU A 22 1.49 3.22 16.68
CA LEU A 22 2.46 3.01 15.59
C LEU A 22 2.96 4.35 15.02
N LYS A 23 2.06 5.30 14.77
CA LYS A 23 2.43 6.64 14.26
C LYS A 23 3.34 7.44 15.19
N GLU A 24 3.29 7.18 16.52
CA GLU A 24 4.18 7.82 17.51
C GLU A 24 5.54 7.12 17.57
N VAL A 25 5.55 5.78 17.51
CA VAL A 25 6.79 4.98 17.49
C VAL A 25 7.65 5.36 16.28
N PHE A 26 7.04 5.50 15.11
CA PHE A 26 7.73 5.77 13.85
C PHE A 26 7.71 7.25 13.42
N ALA A 27 7.34 8.17 14.32
CA ALA A 27 7.20 9.60 13.99
C ALA A 27 8.45 10.27 13.39
N LYS A 28 9.65 9.71 13.66
CA LYS A 28 10.94 10.18 13.14
C LYS A 28 11.46 9.37 11.95
N ASP A 29 10.76 8.30 11.61
CA ASP A 29 11.19 7.36 10.58
C ASP A 29 10.34 7.53 9.31
N PHE A 30 9.02 7.30 9.38
CA PHE A 30 8.10 7.35 8.25
C PHE A 30 6.64 7.46 8.70
N LEU A 31 5.73 7.79 7.78
CA LEU A 31 4.30 7.75 8.04
C LEU A 31 3.82 6.31 8.18
N MET A 32 2.89 6.11 9.12
CA MET A 32 2.20 4.84 9.28
C MET A 32 0.83 4.91 8.58
N GLY A 33 0.69 4.12 7.53
CA GLY A 33 -0.49 4.10 6.68
C GLY A 33 -1.36 2.87 6.86
N VAL A 34 -2.62 2.99 6.40
CA VAL A 34 -3.57 1.89 6.33
C VAL A 34 -4.51 2.07 5.15
N SER A 35 -4.82 0.99 4.42
CA SER A 35 -5.87 1.04 3.40
C SER A 35 -7.25 0.79 4.01
N LEU A 36 -8.25 1.50 3.50
CA LEU A 36 -9.61 1.50 4.03
C LEU A 36 -10.65 1.37 2.93
N SER A 37 -11.75 0.70 3.27
CA SER A 37 -13.04 0.83 2.58
C SER A 37 -13.91 1.89 3.25
N GLY A 38 -14.95 2.37 2.58
CA GLY A 38 -15.92 3.30 3.17
C GLY A 38 -16.67 2.73 4.38
N ARG A 39 -16.67 1.39 4.57
CA ARG A 39 -17.21 0.74 5.77
C ARG A 39 -16.39 1.10 7.01
N ASN A 40 -15.05 1.07 6.93
CA ASN A 40 -14.18 1.31 8.09
C ASN A 40 -14.40 2.69 8.73
N VAL A 41 -14.70 3.70 7.92
CA VAL A 41 -14.98 5.06 8.42
C VAL A 41 -16.42 5.29 8.91
N ARG A 42 -17.27 4.25 8.91
CA ARG A 42 -18.62 4.28 9.50
C ARG A 42 -18.71 3.62 10.87
N ILE A 43 -17.73 2.80 11.24
CA ILE A 43 -17.70 2.02 12.48
C ILE A 43 -16.84 2.77 13.50
N ASP A 44 -17.43 3.17 14.63
CA ASP A 44 -16.76 3.99 15.64
C ASP A 44 -15.47 3.37 16.17
N ALA A 45 -15.50 2.08 16.51
CA ALA A 45 -14.32 1.38 17.02
C ALA A 45 -13.18 1.30 15.99
N GLU A 46 -13.52 1.15 14.69
CA GLU A 46 -12.53 1.14 13.62
C GLU A 46 -11.95 2.56 13.39
N ARG A 47 -12.80 3.59 13.41
CA ARG A 47 -12.35 5.00 13.34
C ARG A 47 -11.41 5.36 14.49
N ASP A 48 -11.70 4.89 15.71
CA ASP A 48 -10.85 5.13 16.87
C ASP A 48 -9.50 4.44 16.73
N LEU A 49 -9.48 3.21 16.22
CA LEU A 49 -8.24 2.49 15.93
C LEU A 49 -7.41 3.21 14.86
N ILE A 50 -8.05 3.65 13.76
CA ILE A 50 -7.38 4.38 12.68
C ILE A 50 -6.75 5.66 13.24
N ARG A 51 -7.54 6.50 13.93
CA ARG A 51 -7.05 7.75 14.54
C ARG A 51 -5.89 7.54 15.50
N LYS A 52 -5.94 6.45 16.27
CA LYS A 52 -4.90 6.12 17.24
C LYS A 52 -3.59 5.69 16.57
N GLN A 53 -3.65 4.84 15.55
CA GLN A 53 -2.49 4.12 15.05
C GLN A 53 -1.86 4.74 13.81
N PHE A 54 -2.64 5.44 12.97
CA PHE A 54 -2.23 5.81 11.63
C PHE A 54 -2.29 7.32 11.38
N ASN A 55 -1.46 7.80 10.47
CA ASN A 55 -1.40 9.19 10.00
C ASN A 55 -1.38 9.31 8.47
N SER A 56 -1.54 8.18 7.76
CA SER A 56 -1.76 8.11 6.32
C SER A 56 -2.84 7.09 6.00
N VAL A 57 -3.66 7.35 4.99
CA VAL A 57 -4.77 6.48 4.55
C VAL A 57 -4.72 6.32 3.04
N THR A 58 -5.06 5.11 2.55
CA THR A 58 -5.25 4.80 1.13
C THR A 58 -6.66 4.25 0.95
N CYS A 59 -7.36 4.60 -0.15
CA CYS A 59 -8.60 3.93 -0.52
C CYS A 59 -8.29 2.54 -1.09
N GLU A 60 -8.83 1.47 -0.49
CA GLU A 60 -8.61 0.11 -0.98
C GLU A 60 -9.15 -0.08 -2.41
N ASN A 61 -10.38 0.36 -2.66
CA ASN A 61 -11.08 0.18 -3.94
C ASN A 61 -11.73 1.44 -4.49
N ALA A 62 -12.12 2.39 -3.64
CA ALA A 62 -13.00 3.49 -4.01
C ALA A 62 -12.41 4.45 -5.06
N MET A 63 -11.07 4.54 -5.16
CA MET A 63 -10.39 5.39 -6.16
C MET A 63 -9.90 4.61 -7.39
N LYS A 64 -10.12 3.30 -7.48
CA LYS A 64 -9.76 2.53 -8.67
C LYS A 64 -10.62 2.96 -9.86
N PRO A 65 -10.06 3.01 -11.09
CA PRO A 65 -10.76 3.59 -12.25
C PRO A 65 -12.16 3.03 -12.50
N ALA A 66 -12.32 1.69 -12.46
CA ALA A 66 -13.63 1.07 -12.71
C ALA A 66 -14.67 1.36 -11.60
N SER A 67 -14.21 1.57 -10.36
CA SER A 67 -15.09 1.93 -9.25
C SER A 67 -15.51 3.39 -9.32
N LEU A 68 -14.56 4.28 -9.63
CA LEU A 68 -14.74 5.72 -9.55
C LEU A 68 -15.37 6.32 -10.84
N HIS A 69 -14.99 5.78 -12.03
CA HIS A 69 -15.38 6.29 -13.35
C HIS A 69 -15.82 5.12 -14.26
N PRO A 70 -16.95 4.45 -13.93
CA PRO A 70 -17.37 3.20 -14.58
C PRO A 70 -17.82 3.36 -16.04
N ALA A 71 -18.31 4.55 -16.42
CA ALA A 71 -18.73 4.88 -17.78
C ALA A 71 -18.37 6.32 -18.09
N GLN A 72 -18.34 6.68 -19.38
CA GLN A 72 -18.01 8.04 -19.82
C GLN A 72 -18.99 9.06 -19.20
N GLY A 73 -18.43 10.06 -18.50
CA GLY A 73 -19.20 11.09 -17.81
C GLY A 73 -19.93 10.62 -16.53
N VAL A 74 -19.78 9.35 -16.12
CA VAL A 74 -20.38 8.80 -14.90
C VAL A 74 -19.32 8.65 -13.81
N TRP A 75 -19.55 9.30 -12.67
CA TRP A 75 -18.62 9.34 -11.56
C TRP A 75 -19.27 8.87 -10.25
N HIS A 76 -18.59 8.00 -9.52
CA HIS A 76 -19.01 7.49 -8.22
C HIS A 76 -18.08 8.02 -7.12
N TRP A 77 -18.26 9.27 -6.74
CA TRP A 77 -17.39 9.96 -5.76
C TRP A 77 -17.66 9.58 -4.30
N ASP A 78 -18.88 9.17 -3.97
CA ASP A 78 -19.41 9.12 -2.59
C ASP A 78 -18.54 8.36 -1.60
N GLU A 79 -17.98 7.21 -1.99
CA GLU A 79 -17.17 6.41 -1.10
C GLU A 79 -15.77 6.99 -0.91
N ALA A 80 -15.16 7.44 -2.01
CA ALA A 80 -13.86 8.09 -1.97
C ALA A 80 -13.93 9.43 -1.20
N ASP A 81 -14.98 10.24 -1.43
CA ASP A 81 -15.22 11.49 -0.70
C ASP A 81 -15.38 11.24 0.79
N ARG A 82 -16.13 10.22 1.19
CA ARG A 82 -16.33 9.87 2.62
C ARG A 82 -15.00 9.56 3.32
N ILE A 83 -14.11 8.82 2.67
CA ILE A 83 -12.79 8.51 3.21
C ILE A 83 -11.93 9.76 3.24
N ALA A 84 -11.96 10.57 2.18
CA ALA A 84 -11.23 11.84 2.11
C ALA A 84 -11.68 12.83 3.17
N ASP A 85 -13.00 12.95 3.42
CA ASP A 85 -13.55 13.81 4.45
C ASP A 85 -13.17 13.35 5.86
N PHE A 86 -13.15 12.03 6.10
CA PHE A 86 -12.62 11.49 7.36
C PHE A 86 -11.16 11.89 7.55
N CYS A 87 -10.34 11.81 6.51
CA CYS A 87 -8.94 12.21 6.55
C CYS A 87 -8.77 13.71 6.84
N ARG A 88 -9.52 14.58 6.12
CA ARG A 88 -9.54 16.03 6.36
C ARG A 88 -9.89 16.40 7.79
N GLN A 89 -10.98 15.81 8.31
CA GLN A 89 -11.49 16.07 9.66
C GLN A 89 -10.52 15.65 10.77
N ASN A 90 -9.64 14.68 10.50
CA ASN A 90 -8.71 14.13 11.49
C ASN A 90 -7.24 14.51 11.25
N GLY A 91 -6.94 15.36 10.27
CA GLY A 91 -5.56 15.75 9.93
C GLY A 91 -4.70 14.58 9.45
N ILE A 92 -5.31 13.56 8.84
CA ILE A 92 -4.65 12.39 8.30
C ILE A 92 -4.34 12.64 6.82
N LYS A 93 -3.11 12.37 6.40
CA LYS A 93 -2.71 12.46 4.99
C LYS A 93 -3.31 11.32 4.18
N MET A 94 -3.42 11.48 2.86
CA MET A 94 -3.98 10.45 2.00
C MET A 94 -3.08 10.12 0.83
N ARG A 95 -2.97 8.84 0.49
CA ARG A 95 -2.41 8.34 -0.76
C ARG A 95 -3.54 7.98 -1.72
N GLY A 96 -3.46 8.41 -2.94
CA GLY A 96 -4.40 8.05 -4.00
C GLY A 96 -3.98 6.72 -4.66
N HIS A 97 -4.89 5.76 -4.73
CA HIS A 97 -4.68 4.45 -5.33
C HIS A 97 -5.91 4.05 -6.14
N CYS A 98 -5.75 3.91 -7.42
CA CYS A 98 -4.67 4.25 -8.33
C CYS A 98 -5.24 4.94 -9.58
N LEU A 99 -4.43 5.66 -10.35
CA LEU A 99 -4.94 6.36 -11.54
C LEU A 99 -5.02 5.44 -12.75
N VAL A 100 -4.07 4.51 -12.92
CA VAL A 100 -4.02 3.55 -14.03
C VAL A 100 -3.64 2.17 -13.53
N TRP A 101 -4.47 1.18 -13.80
CA TRP A 101 -4.21 -0.21 -13.49
C TRP A 101 -4.80 -1.12 -14.56
N HIS A 102 -4.08 -2.14 -15.00
CA HIS A 102 -4.54 -3.07 -16.04
C HIS A 102 -5.79 -3.87 -15.65
N ASN A 103 -5.99 -4.06 -14.35
CA ASN A 103 -7.19 -4.65 -13.77
C ASN A 103 -8.13 -3.52 -13.28
N GLN A 104 -9.43 -3.76 -13.14
CA GLN A 104 -10.42 -2.77 -12.71
C GLN A 104 -10.30 -1.42 -13.45
N PHE A 105 -10.02 -1.47 -14.77
CA PHE A 105 -10.04 -0.32 -15.67
C PHE A 105 -11.26 -0.40 -16.57
N SER A 106 -12.00 0.70 -16.70
CA SER A 106 -13.33 0.70 -17.33
C SER A 106 -13.27 0.45 -18.84
N ASP A 107 -14.19 -0.37 -19.34
CA ASP A 107 -14.24 -0.77 -20.77
C ASP A 107 -14.44 0.40 -21.72
N TRP A 108 -15.24 1.39 -21.32
CA TRP A 108 -15.49 2.58 -22.13
C TRP A 108 -14.21 3.35 -22.48
N MET A 109 -13.15 3.20 -21.72
CA MET A 109 -11.84 3.80 -22.05
C MET A 109 -11.28 3.27 -23.37
N PHE A 110 -11.61 2.04 -23.74
CA PHE A 110 -11.04 1.30 -24.87
C PHE A 110 -11.98 1.13 -26.04
N THR A 111 -13.27 1.40 -25.88
CA THR A 111 -14.29 1.20 -26.93
C THR A 111 -15.12 2.45 -27.15
N ASP A 112 -15.61 2.61 -28.38
CA ASP A 112 -16.65 3.59 -28.72
C ASP A 112 -18.05 3.08 -28.36
N ASP A 113 -19.09 3.87 -28.58
CA ASP A 113 -20.51 3.54 -28.32
C ASP A 113 -21.00 2.34 -29.12
N ALA A 114 -20.37 2.03 -30.25
CA ALA A 114 -20.65 0.87 -31.07
C ALA A 114 -19.85 -0.39 -30.64
N GLY A 115 -19.00 -0.27 -29.64
CA GLY A 115 -18.15 -1.36 -29.12
C GLY A 115 -16.86 -1.58 -29.93
N ASN A 116 -16.53 -0.70 -30.89
CA ASN A 116 -15.27 -0.80 -31.62
C ASN A 116 -14.11 -0.24 -30.80
N PRO A 117 -12.88 -0.78 -30.98
CA PRO A 117 -11.69 -0.22 -30.35
C PRO A 117 -11.49 1.25 -30.73
N VAL A 118 -11.19 2.10 -29.75
CA VAL A 118 -10.83 3.50 -29.99
C VAL A 118 -9.39 3.64 -30.49
N SER A 119 -9.07 4.76 -31.12
CA SER A 119 -7.69 5.10 -31.46
C SER A 119 -6.86 5.39 -30.20
N LYS A 120 -5.55 5.30 -30.32
CA LYS A 120 -4.59 5.65 -29.24
C LYS A 120 -4.77 7.10 -28.77
N GLU A 121 -5.03 8.02 -29.69
CA GLU A 121 -5.27 9.45 -29.39
C GLU A 121 -6.55 9.63 -28.59
N ALA A 122 -7.63 8.97 -28.99
CA ALA A 122 -8.91 9.01 -28.26
C ALA A 122 -8.77 8.41 -26.85
N PHE A 123 -8.04 7.31 -26.72
CA PHE A 123 -7.72 6.74 -25.42
C PHE A 123 -6.95 7.73 -24.54
N TYR A 124 -5.91 8.40 -25.07
CA TYR A 124 -5.15 9.37 -24.26
C TYR A 124 -5.97 10.60 -23.88
N ALA A 125 -6.88 11.05 -24.71
CA ALA A 125 -7.80 12.12 -24.35
C ALA A 125 -8.69 11.74 -23.14
N ARG A 126 -9.28 10.53 -23.17
CA ARG A 126 -10.09 9.98 -22.06
C ARG A 126 -9.25 9.75 -20.78
N LEU A 127 -8.05 9.21 -20.94
CA LEU A 127 -7.12 8.99 -19.83
C LEU A 127 -6.74 10.31 -19.15
N ARG A 128 -6.44 11.35 -19.94
CA ARG A 128 -6.10 12.68 -19.43
C ARG A 128 -7.27 13.29 -18.67
N GLU A 129 -8.50 13.21 -19.23
CA GLU A 129 -9.72 13.67 -18.56
C GLU A 129 -9.91 12.97 -17.20
N HIS A 130 -9.80 11.63 -17.17
CA HIS A 130 -9.91 10.85 -15.95
C HIS A 130 -8.89 11.29 -14.89
N ILE A 131 -7.61 11.32 -15.25
CA ILE A 131 -6.53 11.68 -14.32
C ILE A 131 -6.72 13.10 -13.80
N HIS A 132 -7.03 14.07 -14.68
CA HIS A 132 -7.24 15.45 -14.28
C HIS A 132 -8.43 15.61 -13.33
N ALA A 133 -9.56 14.95 -13.60
CA ALA A 133 -10.74 15.01 -12.74
C ALA A 133 -10.44 14.45 -11.34
N VAL A 134 -9.81 13.27 -11.27
CA VAL A 134 -9.51 12.58 -10.00
C VAL A 134 -8.46 13.34 -9.19
N VAL A 135 -7.33 13.67 -9.80
CA VAL A 135 -6.22 14.34 -9.09
C VAL A 135 -6.65 15.73 -8.60
N SER A 136 -7.32 16.52 -9.46
CA SER A 136 -7.78 17.87 -9.09
C SER A 136 -8.79 17.86 -7.95
N ARG A 137 -9.66 16.82 -7.87
CA ARG A 137 -10.67 16.71 -6.80
C ARG A 137 -10.06 16.52 -5.44
N TYR A 138 -8.96 15.77 -5.33
CA TYR A 138 -8.37 15.38 -4.05
C TYR A 138 -7.03 16.04 -3.72
N LYS A 139 -6.59 17.04 -4.51
CA LYS A 139 -5.27 17.70 -4.35
C LYS A 139 -5.04 18.38 -3.00
N ASP A 140 -6.10 18.61 -2.23
CA ASP A 140 -6.02 19.23 -0.90
C ASP A 140 -5.70 18.21 0.20
N VAL A 141 -5.93 16.92 -0.03
CA VAL A 141 -5.77 15.86 0.97
C VAL A 141 -4.82 14.76 0.52
N VAL A 142 -4.73 14.48 -0.79
CA VAL A 142 -3.84 13.46 -1.35
C VAL A 142 -2.46 14.07 -1.61
N TYR A 143 -1.44 13.57 -0.92
CA TYR A 143 -0.06 14.02 -1.07
C TYR A 143 0.78 13.18 -2.03
N ALA A 144 0.32 11.95 -2.34
CA ALA A 144 1.03 11.01 -3.19
C ALA A 144 0.05 10.12 -3.97
N TRP A 145 0.35 9.84 -5.24
CA TRP A 145 -0.46 9.00 -6.12
C TRP A 145 0.31 7.76 -6.60
N ASP A 146 -0.33 6.61 -6.55
CA ASP A 146 0.04 5.48 -7.39
C ASP A 146 -0.50 5.76 -8.80
N VAL A 147 0.37 6.33 -9.65
CA VAL A 147 -0.03 6.79 -10.99
C VAL A 147 -0.26 5.60 -11.91
N VAL A 148 0.70 4.68 -11.95
CA VAL A 148 0.56 3.42 -12.69
C VAL A 148 0.85 2.26 -11.75
N ASN A 149 -0.09 1.32 -11.73
CA ASN A 149 -0.03 0.12 -10.92
C ASN A 149 0.19 -1.12 -11.79
N GLU A 150 1.19 -1.95 -11.45
CA GLU A 150 1.44 -3.30 -11.96
C GLU A 150 1.59 -3.41 -13.49
N ALA A 151 2.37 -2.53 -14.09
CA ALA A 151 2.65 -2.57 -15.53
C ALA A 151 3.73 -3.60 -15.90
N MET A 152 4.56 -4.07 -14.94
CA MET A 152 5.61 -5.06 -15.19
C MET A 152 5.07 -6.48 -15.16
N SER A 153 5.61 -7.32 -16.07
CA SER A 153 5.27 -8.75 -16.13
C SER A 153 6.06 -9.56 -15.10
N ASP A 154 5.41 -10.58 -14.54
CA ASP A 154 6.08 -11.58 -13.69
C ASP A 154 6.77 -12.68 -14.51
N TRP A 155 6.39 -12.85 -15.79
CA TRP A 155 6.80 -13.96 -16.65
C TRP A 155 7.17 -13.50 -18.06
N GLY A 156 7.77 -14.43 -18.85
CA GLY A 156 8.04 -14.22 -20.26
C GLY A 156 9.27 -13.34 -20.55
N GLU A 157 9.56 -13.07 -21.81
CA GLU A 157 10.69 -12.25 -22.25
C GLU A 157 10.36 -10.76 -22.24
N ASN A 158 9.08 -10.42 -22.51
CA ASN A 158 8.61 -9.03 -22.45
C ASN A 158 8.60 -8.57 -20.98
N PRO A 159 9.33 -7.50 -20.61
CA PRO A 159 9.28 -6.97 -19.25
C PRO A 159 7.93 -6.36 -18.87
N TYR A 160 7.12 -5.99 -19.85
CA TYR A 160 5.81 -5.38 -19.65
C TYR A 160 4.69 -6.42 -19.66
N ARG A 161 3.68 -6.18 -18.83
CA ARG A 161 2.44 -6.94 -18.84
C ARG A 161 1.66 -6.69 -20.12
N GLU A 162 1.31 -7.76 -20.86
CA GLU A 162 0.53 -7.70 -22.09
C GLU A 162 -0.96 -7.39 -21.84
N SER A 163 -1.21 -6.31 -21.13
CA SER A 163 -2.54 -5.80 -20.85
C SER A 163 -3.18 -5.11 -22.07
N ARG A 164 -4.48 -4.76 -21.97
CA ARG A 164 -5.16 -3.92 -22.98
C ARG A 164 -4.45 -2.56 -23.16
N LEU A 165 -3.93 -1.99 -22.05
CA LEU A 165 -3.16 -0.74 -22.08
C LEU A 165 -1.90 -0.90 -22.94
N TYR A 166 -1.13 -1.94 -22.69
CA TYR A 166 0.10 -2.20 -23.43
C TYR A 166 -0.16 -2.56 -24.90
N LYS A 167 -1.20 -3.36 -25.18
CA LYS A 167 -1.59 -3.72 -26.56
C LYS A 167 -2.01 -2.52 -27.39
N LEU A 168 -2.66 -1.52 -26.77
CA LEU A 168 -3.09 -0.31 -27.46
C LEU A 168 -1.96 0.72 -27.60
N CYS A 169 -1.15 0.90 -26.55
CA CYS A 169 -0.25 2.04 -26.41
C CYS A 169 1.24 1.70 -26.34
N GLY A 170 1.61 0.39 -26.26
CA GLY A 170 2.97 0.03 -25.84
C GLY A 170 3.20 0.46 -24.39
N ASP A 171 4.44 0.73 -24.02
CA ASP A 171 4.80 1.25 -22.69
C ASP A 171 4.62 2.79 -22.55
N GLU A 172 4.29 3.47 -23.64
CA GLU A 172 4.11 4.94 -23.68
C GLU A 172 3.00 5.42 -22.71
N PHE A 173 1.96 4.58 -22.45
CA PHE A 173 0.88 4.95 -21.54
C PHE A 173 1.39 5.28 -20.13
N ILE A 174 2.50 4.66 -19.68
CA ILE A 174 3.11 4.92 -18.38
C ILE A 174 3.56 6.38 -18.33
N ALA A 175 4.41 6.80 -19.29
CA ALA A 175 4.91 8.16 -19.35
C ALA A 175 3.77 9.18 -19.46
N LYS A 176 2.75 8.92 -20.30
CA LYS A 176 1.60 9.80 -20.46
C LYS A 176 0.80 9.97 -19.16
N ALA A 177 0.57 8.87 -18.42
CA ALA A 177 -0.15 8.94 -17.14
C ALA A 177 0.58 9.83 -16.12
N PHE A 178 1.91 9.70 -16.00
CA PHE A 178 2.71 10.54 -15.12
C PHE A 178 2.69 12.02 -15.53
N LEU A 179 2.80 12.31 -16.81
CA LEU A 179 2.70 13.68 -17.32
C LEU A 179 1.32 14.29 -17.02
N PHE A 180 0.23 13.57 -17.26
CA PHE A 180 -1.11 14.04 -16.96
C PHE A 180 -1.35 14.24 -15.45
N ALA A 181 -0.80 13.36 -14.62
CA ALA A 181 -0.89 13.54 -13.16
C ALA A 181 -0.13 14.78 -12.69
N ARG A 182 1.07 15.03 -13.21
CA ARG A 182 1.87 16.22 -12.90
C ARG A 182 1.22 17.51 -13.38
N GLU A 183 0.57 17.48 -14.56
CA GLU A 183 -0.23 18.61 -15.07
C GLU A 183 -1.39 18.95 -14.11
N ALA A 184 -2.07 17.94 -13.56
CA ALA A 184 -3.22 18.10 -12.68
C ALA A 184 -2.84 18.59 -11.27
N ASP A 185 -1.72 18.08 -10.73
CA ASP A 185 -1.15 18.54 -9.45
C ASP A 185 0.39 18.59 -9.50
N PRO A 186 0.97 19.79 -9.61
CA PRO A 186 2.42 19.95 -9.60
C PRO A 186 3.11 19.57 -8.29
N LYS A 187 2.36 19.40 -7.18
CA LYS A 187 2.92 19.19 -5.83
C LYS A 187 2.85 17.74 -5.35
N ALA A 188 1.90 16.96 -5.85
CA ALA A 188 1.76 15.58 -5.43
C ALA A 188 2.98 14.75 -5.82
N LEU A 189 3.40 13.83 -4.94
CA LEU A 189 4.43 12.83 -5.25
C LEU A 189 3.82 11.75 -6.15
N LEU A 190 4.54 11.37 -7.20
CA LEU A 190 4.07 10.46 -8.23
C LEU A 190 4.86 9.15 -8.19
N PHE A 191 4.16 8.04 -7.95
CA PHE A 191 4.74 6.71 -7.75
C PHE A 191 4.37 5.76 -8.88
N TYR A 192 5.34 4.93 -9.28
CA TYR A 192 5.09 3.65 -9.91
C TYR A 192 4.95 2.59 -8.83
N ASN A 193 3.88 1.80 -8.82
CA ASN A 193 3.57 0.83 -7.77
C ASN A 193 3.49 -0.60 -8.34
N ASP A 194 4.12 -1.59 -7.67
CA ASP A 194 4.08 -2.99 -8.12
C ASP A 194 4.29 -3.98 -6.97
N TYR A 195 3.89 -5.24 -7.19
CA TYR A 195 4.13 -6.37 -6.32
C TYR A 195 5.28 -7.26 -6.82
N ASN A 196 5.69 -8.24 -6.04
CA ASN A 196 6.87 -9.08 -6.31
C ASN A 196 8.14 -8.25 -6.55
N GLU A 197 8.18 -7.07 -6.02
CA GLU A 197 9.21 -6.05 -6.19
C GLU A 197 10.57 -6.45 -5.60
N THR A 198 10.60 -7.52 -4.79
CA THR A 198 11.83 -8.15 -4.26
C THR A 198 12.36 -9.28 -5.16
N ASN A 199 11.57 -9.74 -6.14
CA ASN A 199 12.05 -10.71 -7.13
C ASN A 199 13.15 -10.08 -8.00
N PRO A 200 14.36 -10.66 -8.09
CA PRO A 200 15.51 -10.00 -8.74
C PRO A 200 15.28 -9.58 -10.20
N ARG A 201 14.54 -10.41 -10.96
CA ARG A 201 14.20 -10.11 -12.34
C ARG A 201 13.21 -8.95 -12.44
N LYS A 202 12.10 -9.02 -11.69
CA LYS A 202 11.09 -7.99 -11.71
C LYS A 202 11.61 -6.67 -11.15
N ALA A 203 12.42 -6.73 -10.08
CA ALA A 203 13.11 -5.56 -9.54
C ALA A 203 14.00 -4.87 -10.58
N ARG A 204 14.76 -5.64 -11.36
CA ARG A 204 15.58 -5.11 -12.45
C ARG A 204 14.73 -4.48 -13.55
N ASN A 205 13.63 -5.10 -13.95
CA ASN A 205 12.72 -4.57 -14.97
C ASN A 205 12.09 -3.25 -14.52
N ILE A 206 11.67 -3.16 -13.26
CA ILE A 206 11.15 -1.92 -12.66
C ILE A 206 12.24 -0.83 -12.68
N TYR A 207 13.45 -1.17 -12.23
CA TYR A 207 14.59 -0.26 -12.20
C TYR A 207 14.89 0.31 -13.60
N GLU A 208 15.01 -0.54 -14.61
CA GLU A 208 15.33 -0.13 -15.98
C GLU A 208 14.23 0.73 -16.60
N MET A 209 12.97 0.40 -16.35
CA MET A 209 11.82 1.19 -16.78
C MET A 209 11.87 2.59 -16.15
N VAL A 210 11.99 2.69 -14.83
CA VAL A 210 12.02 3.97 -14.11
C VAL A 210 13.24 4.80 -14.51
N LEU A 211 14.43 4.18 -14.63
CA LEU A 211 15.66 4.85 -15.09
C LEU A 211 15.46 5.50 -16.47
N ARG A 212 14.95 4.72 -17.44
CA ARG A 212 14.67 5.21 -18.78
C ARG A 212 13.63 6.32 -18.80
N MET A 213 12.53 6.17 -18.05
CA MET A 213 11.46 7.16 -17.98
C MET A 213 11.98 8.49 -17.40
N ARG A 214 12.71 8.43 -16.30
CA ARG A 214 13.32 9.63 -15.68
C ARG A 214 14.35 10.30 -16.58
N ALA A 215 15.19 9.53 -17.28
CA ALA A 215 16.13 10.06 -18.26
C ALA A 215 15.45 10.82 -19.41
N ASN A 216 14.19 10.47 -19.71
CA ASN A 216 13.35 11.15 -20.70
C ASN A 216 12.45 12.26 -20.09
N GLY A 217 12.71 12.68 -18.86
CA GLY A 217 12.00 13.78 -18.20
C GLY A 217 10.59 13.43 -17.68
N VAL A 218 10.24 12.13 -17.58
CA VAL A 218 8.99 11.70 -16.96
C VAL A 218 9.06 11.91 -15.44
N PRO A 219 8.08 12.59 -14.83
CA PRO A 219 8.12 12.98 -13.41
C PRO A 219 7.75 11.82 -12.47
N ILE A 220 8.62 10.80 -12.39
CA ILE A 220 8.50 9.72 -11.41
C ILE A 220 9.30 10.10 -10.18
N ASP A 221 8.62 10.41 -9.07
CA ASP A 221 9.24 10.81 -7.81
C ASP A 221 9.66 9.61 -6.97
N GLY A 222 8.89 8.51 -7.06
CA GLY A 222 9.11 7.35 -6.21
C GLY A 222 8.67 6.01 -6.79
N ILE A 223 9.07 4.95 -6.06
CA ILE A 223 8.66 3.57 -6.30
C ILE A 223 7.83 3.11 -5.11
N GLY A 224 6.63 2.58 -5.38
CA GLY A 224 5.80 1.87 -4.44
C GLY A 224 6.13 0.38 -4.47
N MET A 225 6.52 -0.15 -3.32
CA MET A 225 6.69 -1.58 -3.07
C MET A 225 5.42 -2.07 -2.38
N GLN A 226 4.60 -2.90 -3.05
CA GLN A 226 3.33 -3.32 -2.45
C GLN A 226 3.53 -4.03 -1.12
N GLY A 227 4.50 -4.93 -1.02
CA GLY A 227 4.80 -5.59 0.24
C GLY A 227 3.81 -6.68 0.61
N HIS A 228 3.20 -7.34 -0.37
CA HIS A 228 2.38 -8.54 -0.15
C HIS A 228 3.28 -9.74 0.12
N TYR A 229 3.64 -9.94 1.37
CA TYR A 229 4.63 -10.92 1.81
C TYR A 229 3.99 -12.12 2.53
N ASN A 230 4.83 -13.01 3.00
CA ASN A 230 4.42 -14.14 3.84
C ASN A 230 5.46 -14.39 4.94
N ILE A 231 5.17 -15.30 5.86
CA ILE A 231 6.07 -15.61 6.99
C ILE A 231 7.42 -16.22 6.58
N PHE A 232 7.56 -16.68 5.36
CA PHE A 232 8.80 -17.29 4.83
C PHE A 232 9.61 -16.34 3.94
N GLY A 233 9.00 -15.29 3.41
CA GLY A 233 9.64 -14.37 2.47
C GLY A 233 9.02 -12.96 2.48
N PRO A 234 9.76 -11.98 1.93
CA PRO A 234 11.14 -12.08 1.48
C PRO A 234 12.12 -12.28 2.65
N SER A 235 13.30 -12.84 2.36
CA SER A 235 14.43 -12.80 3.28
C SER A 235 14.96 -11.37 3.47
N ALA A 236 15.81 -11.14 4.46
CA ALA A 236 16.44 -9.83 4.65
C ALA A 236 17.28 -9.43 3.44
N GLU A 237 18.03 -10.39 2.86
CA GLU A 237 18.90 -10.18 1.71
C GLU A 237 18.12 -9.79 0.46
N GLU A 238 16.99 -10.45 0.18
CA GLU A 238 16.11 -10.14 -0.96
C GLU A 238 15.51 -8.75 -0.85
N LEU A 239 14.96 -8.39 0.32
CA LEU A 239 14.38 -7.07 0.54
C LEU A 239 15.44 -5.97 0.44
N GLU A 240 16.60 -6.15 1.08
CA GLU A 240 17.68 -5.18 1.00
C GLU A 240 18.29 -5.09 -0.40
N ALA A 241 18.33 -6.17 -1.16
CA ALA A 241 18.79 -6.12 -2.56
C ALA A 241 17.87 -5.24 -3.41
N ALA A 242 16.56 -5.35 -3.27
CA ALA A 242 15.60 -4.47 -3.94
C ALA A 242 15.74 -3.01 -3.49
N LEU A 243 15.83 -2.76 -2.17
CA LEU A 243 16.01 -1.41 -1.64
C LEU A 243 17.33 -0.77 -2.09
N ARG A 244 18.44 -1.51 -2.12
CA ARG A 244 19.73 -1.01 -2.67
C ARG A 244 19.65 -0.67 -4.16
N LEU A 245 18.78 -1.34 -4.90
CA LEU A 245 18.57 -1.06 -6.32
C LEU A 245 17.73 0.21 -6.51
N TYR A 246 16.67 0.39 -5.72
CA TYR A 246 15.72 1.51 -5.89
C TYR A 246 16.18 2.81 -5.22
N ALA A 247 16.81 2.75 -4.04
CA ALA A 247 17.15 3.93 -3.24
C ALA A 247 18.03 4.98 -3.96
N PRO A 248 19.02 4.63 -4.80
CA PRO A 248 19.76 5.64 -5.57
C PRO A 248 18.99 6.15 -6.79
N LEU A 249 17.92 5.45 -7.23
CA LEU A 249 17.19 5.77 -8.45
C LEU A 249 16.09 6.82 -8.23
N VAL A 250 15.46 6.84 -7.07
CA VAL A 250 14.34 7.71 -6.74
C VAL A 250 14.56 8.43 -5.42
N GLU A 251 13.84 9.53 -5.24
CA GLU A 251 13.87 10.30 -3.99
C GLU A 251 13.04 9.60 -2.88
N HIS A 252 11.96 8.94 -3.26
CA HIS A 252 10.97 8.39 -2.36
C HIS A 252 10.71 6.89 -2.62
N ILE A 253 10.59 6.12 -1.55
CA ILE A 253 10.10 4.74 -1.58
C ILE A 253 8.94 4.67 -0.58
N HIS A 254 7.79 4.12 -1.00
CA HIS A 254 6.72 3.75 -0.09
C HIS A 254 6.53 2.24 -0.06
N VAL A 255 6.33 1.66 1.10
CA VAL A 255 5.73 0.34 1.24
C VAL A 255 4.22 0.56 1.26
N THR A 256 3.52 0.14 0.21
CA THR A 256 2.20 0.67 -0.12
C THR A 256 1.04 -0.21 0.32
N GLU A 257 1.27 -1.52 0.47
CA GLU A 257 0.19 -2.51 0.64
C GLU A 257 0.61 -3.66 1.55
N LEU A 258 1.37 -3.36 2.62
CA LEU A 258 1.99 -4.36 3.47
C LEU A 258 0.96 -5.29 4.12
N ASP A 259 1.12 -6.56 3.85
CA ASP A 259 0.54 -7.66 4.60
C ASP A 259 1.53 -8.86 4.65
N VAL A 260 1.39 -9.70 5.67
CA VAL A 260 2.25 -10.88 5.85
C VAL A 260 1.37 -12.09 6.11
N ARG A 261 1.12 -12.88 5.07
CA ARG A 261 0.31 -14.11 5.19
C ARG A 261 0.99 -15.14 6.08
N ALA A 262 0.19 -15.78 6.96
CA ALA A 262 0.65 -16.91 7.76
C ALA A 262 0.71 -18.23 6.97
N GLY A 263 0.11 -18.31 5.78
CA GLY A 263 0.02 -19.51 4.95
C GLY A 263 1.28 -19.82 4.12
N GLN A 264 1.41 -21.07 3.68
CA GLN A 264 2.51 -21.52 2.83
C GLN A 264 2.40 -20.95 1.41
N GLU A 265 3.56 -20.64 0.82
CA GLU A 265 3.67 -20.53 -0.64
C GLU A 265 3.57 -21.92 -1.26
N MET A 266 2.69 -22.06 -2.23
CA MET A 266 2.70 -23.20 -3.15
C MET A 266 3.16 -22.71 -4.52
N GLY A 267 4.44 -22.93 -4.84
CA GLY A 267 4.96 -22.78 -6.19
C GLY A 267 5.16 -21.34 -6.70
N GLY A 268 5.46 -20.36 -5.84
CA GLY A 268 5.83 -18.99 -6.28
C GLY A 268 4.71 -18.18 -6.94
N GLN A 269 3.49 -18.66 -6.92
CA GLN A 269 2.30 -17.91 -7.31
C GLN A 269 1.56 -17.44 -6.06
N LEU A 270 0.92 -16.27 -6.14
CA LEU A 270 -0.09 -15.81 -5.18
C LEU A 270 -1.30 -16.75 -5.22
N HIS A 271 -1.12 -17.97 -4.74
CA HIS A 271 -2.23 -18.89 -4.53
C HIS A 271 -2.95 -18.47 -3.27
N PHE A 272 -4.09 -17.81 -3.47
CA PHE A 272 -5.05 -17.55 -2.41
C PHE A 272 -5.55 -18.87 -1.85
N ASN A 273 -5.00 -19.29 -0.73
CA ASN A 273 -5.61 -20.38 0.02
C ASN A 273 -6.87 -19.80 0.70
N LYS A 274 -8.01 -19.91 0.00
CA LYS A 274 -9.31 -19.47 0.52
C LYS A 274 -9.73 -20.23 1.79
N GLU A 275 -9.18 -21.41 2.00
CA GLU A 275 -9.48 -22.22 3.19
C GLU A 275 -8.75 -21.69 4.43
N GLY A 276 -7.65 -20.95 4.22
CA GLY A 276 -6.85 -20.42 5.32
C GLY A 276 -6.15 -21.51 6.12
N MET A 277 -5.68 -21.15 7.31
CA MET A 277 -5.06 -22.10 8.23
C MET A 277 -5.34 -21.71 9.67
N GLU A 278 -5.23 -22.70 10.56
CA GLU A 278 -5.28 -22.44 12.00
C GLU A 278 -3.99 -21.77 12.47
N MET A 279 -4.12 -20.66 13.19
CA MET A 279 -2.99 -19.91 13.73
C MET A 279 -2.46 -20.59 14.99
N THR A 280 -1.42 -21.41 14.84
CA THR A 280 -0.70 -22.02 15.97
C THR A 280 0.26 -21.02 16.63
N ASP A 281 0.72 -21.31 17.85
CA ASP A 281 1.72 -20.48 18.56
C ASP A 281 3.01 -20.32 17.74
N THR A 282 3.44 -21.37 17.05
CA THR A 282 4.62 -21.35 16.17
C THR A 282 4.41 -20.37 14.99
N LEU A 283 3.25 -20.43 14.34
CA LEU A 283 2.94 -19.52 13.24
C LEU A 283 2.81 -18.08 13.73
N GLN A 284 2.23 -17.84 14.91
CA GLN A 284 2.21 -16.53 15.55
C GLN A 284 3.62 -15.97 15.79
N ALA A 285 4.53 -16.81 16.28
CA ALA A 285 5.91 -16.41 16.54
C ALA A 285 6.65 -16.05 15.24
N LEU A 286 6.51 -16.88 14.18
CA LEU A 286 7.08 -16.61 12.85
C LEU A 286 6.50 -15.33 12.21
N HIS A 287 5.19 -15.13 12.31
CA HIS A 287 4.52 -13.93 11.82
C HIS A 287 5.04 -12.67 12.51
N ALA A 288 5.16 -12.71 13.83
CA ALA A 288 5.71 -11.61 14.63
C ALA A 288 7.18 -11.33 14.28
N GLN A 289 7.99 -12.38 14.10
CA GLN A 289 9.40 -12.28 13.72
C GLN A 289 9.57 -11.68 12.31
N GLN A 290 8.73 -12.09 11.36
CA GLN A 290 8.78 -11.53 10.01
C GLN A 290 8.48 -10.03 10.02
N TYR A 291 7.42 -9.59 10.71
CA TYR A 291 7.12 -8.16 10.85
C TYR A 291 8.25 -7.38 11.52
N GLU A 292 8.82 -7.90 12.61
CA GLU A 292 9.96 -7.28 13.29
C GLU A 292 11.17 -7.12 12.36
N ARG A 293 11.48 -8.15 11.57
CA ARG A 293 12.55 -8.11 10.56
C ARG A 293 12.28 -7.05 9.47
N LEU A 294 11.08 -7.04 8.90
CA LEU A 294 10.69 -6.06 7.87
C LEU A 294 10.82 -4.63 8.39
N PHE A 295 10.22 -4.32 9.53
CA PHE A 295 10.29 -2.98 10.11
C PHE A 295 11.71 -2.58 10.53
N GLY A 296 12.51 -3.52 11.00
CA GLY A 296 13.94 -3.31 11.27
C GLY A 296 14.70 -2.89 10.01
N ILE A 297 14.37 -3.49 8.85
CA ILE A 297 14.95 -3.11 7.55
C ILE A 297 14.41 -1.74 7.13
N PHE A 298 13.10 -1.51 7.15
CA PHE A 298 12.50 -0.23 6.75
C PHE A 298 13.12 0.94 7.51
N ARG A 299 13.37 0.82 8.81
CA ARG A 299 14.05 1.85 9.62
C ARG A 299 15.48 2.13 9.18
N ARG A 300 16.21 1.12 8.71
CA ARG A 300 17.57 1.36 8.15
C ARG A 300 17.55 2.18 6.87
N TYR A 301 16.43 2.14 6.14
CA TYR A 301 16.22 2.90 4.90
C TYR A 301 15.29 4.10 5.07
N ARG A 302 15.07 4.58 6.30
CA ARG A 302 14.15 5.71 6.60
C ARG A 302 14.46 7.02 5.88
N ASP A 303 15.69 7.20 5.41
CA ASP A 303 16.06 8.38 4.61
C ASP A 303 15.51 8.29 3.17
N LYS A 304 14.89 7.16 2.81
CA LYS A 304 14.26 6.88 1.51
C LYS A 304 12.83 6.37 1.63
N ILE A 305 12.53 5.63 2.71
CA ILE A 305 11.16 5.14 2.96
C ILE A 305 10.41 6.19 3.77
N ASP A 306 9.40 6.82 3.14
CA ASP A 306 8.62 7.89 3.75
C ASP A 306 7.27 7.41 4.32
N CYS A 307 6.79 6.25 3.89
CA CYS A 307 5.51 5.70 4.32
C CYS A 307 5.51 4.17 4.29
N VAL A 308 4.91 3.57 5.31
CA VAL A 308 4.60 2.14 5.36
C VAL A 308 3.10 1.98 5.60
N THR A 309 2.38 1.44 4.61
CA THR A 309 0.92 1.30 4.61
C THR A 309 0.54 -0.17 4.71
N PHE A 310 -0.26 -0.54 5.71
CA PHE A 310 -0.88 -1.87 5.79
C PHE A 310 -2.06 -1.98 4.84
N TRP A 311 -2.17 -3.12 4.14
CA TRP A 311 -3.32 -3.33 3.25
C TRP A 311 -4.48 -3.97 3.99
N ASN A 312 -5.41 -3.13 4.39
CA ASN A 312 -6.54 -3.29 5.30
C ASN A 312 -6.20 -3.07 6.80
N LEU A 313 -7.26 -2.82 7.59
CA LEU A 313 -7.14 -2.41 8.98
C LEU A 313 -6.91 -3.58 9.95
N HIS A 314 -7.59 -4.70 9.72
CA HIS A 314 -7.56 -5.89 10.57
C HIS A 314 -7.90 -7.16 9.78
N ASP A 315 -7.56 -8.32 10.32
CA ASP A 315 -7.70 -9.61 9.64
C ASP A 315 -9.12 -9.84 9.09
N GLY A 316 -10.16 -9.41 9.82
CA GLY A 316 -11.55 -9.62 9.42
C GLY A 316 -12.02 -8.80 8.20
N CYS A 317 -11.27 -7.80 7.76
CA CYS A 317 -11.54 -7.05 6.53
C CYS A 317 -10.46 -7.24 5.45
N SER A 318 -9.49 -8.11 5.69
CA SER A 318 -8.41 -8.36 4.73
C SER A 318 -8.90 -8.97 3.44
N TRP A 319 -8.40 -8.49 2.31
CA TRP A 319 -8.62 -9.05 0.98
C TRP A 319 -8.14 -10.51 0.85
N LEU A 320 -7.15 -10.90 1.66
CA LEU A 320 -6.64 -12.26 1.75
C LEU A 320 -7.57 -13.21 2.52
N GLY A 321 -8.58 -12.65 3.22
CA GLY A 321 -9.46 -13.38 4.13
C GLY A 321 -8.88 -13.55 5.54
N GLU A 322 -9.78 -13.55 6.52
CA GLU A 322 -9.48 -13.60 7.96
C GLU A 322 -8.51 -14.74 8.35
N LYS A 323 -8.72 -15.93 7.78
CA LYS A 323 -7.96 -17.14 8.12
C LYS A 323 -6.50 -17.14 7.60
N ASN A 324 -6.08 -16.13 6.85
CA ASN A 324 -4.69 -15.93 6.47
C ASN A 324 -3.91 -15.06 7.45
N HIS A 325 -4.60 -14.49 8.43
CA HIS A 325 -4.04 -13.73 9.56
C HIS A 325 -2.98 -12.68 9.19
N PRO A 326 -3.17 -11.87 8.14
CA PRO A 326 -2.05 -11.13 7.53
C PRO A 326 -1.66 -9.85 8.28
N LEU A 327 -2.51 -9.32 9.18
CA LEU A 327 -2.36 -7.96 9.71
C LEU A 327 -1.95 -7.96 11.20
N LEU A 328 -1.74 -6.75 11.75
CA LEU A 328 -1.32 -6.56 13.15
C LEU A 328 -2.49 -6.66 14.15
N PHE A 329 -3.72 -6.52 13.67
CA PHE A 329 -4.94 -6.59 14.49
C PHE A 329 -5.83 -7.75 14.04
N ASP A 330 -6.43 -8.45 14.99
CA ASP A 330 -7.44 -9.48 14.72
C ASP A 330 -8.80 -8.83 14.37
N LYS A 331 -9.79 -9.65 13.97
CA LYS A 331 -11.15 -9.17 13.63
C LYS A 331 -11.87 -8.43 14.76
N SER A 332 -11.43 -8.63 16.00
CA SER A 332 -11.97 -7.96 17.18
C SER A 332 -11.18 -6.69 17.53
N LEU A 333 -10.32 -6.22 16.60
CA LEU A 333 -9.46 -5.05 16.74
C LEU A 333 -8.40 -5.18 17.85
N ARG A 334 -8.14 -6.41 18.34
CA ARG A 334 -7.13 -6.66 19.37
C ARG A 334 -5.75 -6.77 18.70
N PRO A 335 -4.72 -6.13 19.29
CA PRO A 335 -3.37 -6.24 18.77
C PRO A 335 -2.83 -7.67 18.93
N LYS A 336 -2.22 -8.19 17.86
CA LYS A 336 -1.56 -9.50 17.80
C LYS A 336 -0.11 -9.41 18.28
N PRO A 337 0.60 -10.52 18.55
CA PRO A 337 2.02 -10.51 18.94
C PRO A 337 2.90 -9.69 17.97
N ALA A 338 2.61 -9.71 16.68
CA ALA A 338 3.31 -8.91 15.67
C ALA A 338 3.23 -7.40 15.95
N PHE A 339 2.07 -6.89 16.40
CA PHE A 339 1.92 -5.49 16.79
C PHE A 339 2.93 -5.08 17.87
N TYR A 340 3.07 -5.90 18.91
CA TYR A 340 3.96 -5.59 20.02
C TYR A 340 5.44 -5.65 19.63
N ARG A 341 5.82 -6.54 18.70
CA ARG A 341 7.17 -6.59 18.14
C ARG A 341 7.49 -5.33 17.35
N VAL A 342 6.56 -4.91 16.47
CA VAL A 342 6.71 -3.69 15.66
C VAL A 342 6.73 -2.45 16.56
N ALA A 343 5.78 -2.33 17.50
CA ALA A 343 5.69 -1.19 18.42
C ALA A 343 6.84 -1.15 19.46
N GLY A 344 7.52 -2.26 19.68
CA GLY A 344 8.68 -2.36 20.58
C GLY A 344 10.02 -1.97 19.93
N LEU A 345 10.07 -1.79 18.61
CA LEU A 345 11.25 -1.29 17.92
C LEU A 345 11.45 0.19 18.30
N ARG A 346 12.56 0.48 19.02
CA ARG A 346 12.93 1.84 19.47
C ARG A 346 14.27 2.25 18.90
#